data_b4cbc69e65571d85739cccfe8df4b5ff
#
_entry.id   b4cbc69e65571d85739cccfe8df4b5ff
#
_cell.length_a   1.000
_cell.length_b   1.000
_cell.length_c   1.000
_cell.angle_alpha   90.00
_cell.angle_beta   90.00
_cell.angle_gamma   90.00
#
_symmetry.space_group_name_H-M   'P 1'
#
loop_
_entity.id
_entity.type
_entity.pdbx_description
1 polymer ?
#
loop_
_entity_poly.entity_id
_entity_poly.type
_entity_poly.pdbx_seq_one_letter_code
_entity_poly.pdbx_strand_id
1 'polypeptide(L)'
;MNDKETLRNKVFLIAGSEPLGAAGMQTDIKCITACGGYAAGALTCIVDEDTTRVKDIFMLPVPLVLSQTVSFLDDVGANCIKTGMLYSKELIEGLAEILRRFPDMPKVIDPVMVNSKGVQLLKEEAVESYKSHLFPLATLITPNKREAEILLGRSLNSADILSDLKELTQWGNAVIVKSADFQETVTDYYYNPASGEFKTYRKAHIVTTNVNGSGDVFSSAIATFLARGYQLTEAID
;
A
#
# COMPACT_ATOMS: atom_id res chain seq x y z
N MET A 1 -13.02 0.14 33.73
CA MET A 1 -11.87 0.24 32.80
C MET A 1 -12.44 0.08 31.42
N ASN A 2 -12.23 1.05 30.56
CA ASN A 2 -12.81 1.05 29.20
C ASN A 2 -11.96 0.10 28.33
N ASP A 3 -12.47 -1.08 27.99
CA ASP A 3 -11.76 -2.14 27.23
C ASP A 3 -11.26 -1.67 25.82
N LYS A 4 -11.66 -0.48 25.40
CA LYS A 4 -11.16 0.14 24.16
C LYS A 4 -9.68 0.58 24.20
N GLU A 5 -9.07 0.69 25.39
CA GLU A 5 -7.65 1.08 25.54
C GLU A 5 -6.65 -0.09 25.37
N THR A 6 -7.12 -1.32 25.33
CA THR A 6 -6.22 -2.50 25.30
C THR A 6 -5.66 -2.83 23.93
N LEU A 7 -6.30 -2.41 22.84
CA LEU A 7 -5.81 -2.62 21.48
C LEU A 7 -5.11 -1.34 20.97
N ARG A 8 -3.81 -1.26 21.19
CA ARG A 8 -2.97 -0.16 20.66
C ARG A 8 -2.36 -0.56 19.32
N ASN A 9 -1.97 0.47 18.54
CA ASN A 9 -1.25 0.28 17.26
C ASN A 9 -2.03 -0.54 16.24
N LYS A 10 -3.32 -0.24 16.09
CA LYS A 10 -4.22 -0.94 15.18
C LYS A 10 -3.98 -0.48 13.74
N VAL A 11 -3.65 -1.42 12.87
CA VAL A 11 -3.62 -1.22 11.42
C VAL A 11 -4.81 -1.95 10.81
N PHE A 12 -5.66 -1.19 10.11
CA PHE A 12 -6.75 -1.78 9.34
C PHE A 12 -6.32 -1.99 7.90
N LEU A 13 -6.43 -3.23 7.44
CA LEU A 13 -6.01 -3.70 6.13
C LEU A 13 -7.18 -3.80 5.17
N ILE A 14 -6.96 -3.44 3.91
CA ILE A 14 -7.90 -3.65 2.83
C ILE A 14 -7.12 -4.26 1.68
N ALA A 15 -7.15 -5.58 1.55
CA ALA A 15 -6.24 -6.32 0.65
C ALA A 15 -6.82 -7.67 0.21
N GLY A 16 -6.24 -8.25 -0.82
CA GLY A 16 -6.55 -9.60 -1.27
C GLY A 16 -5.93 -10.67 -0.37
N SER A 17 -6.42 -11.88 -0.51
CA SER A 17 -5.93 -13.08 0.19
C SER A 17 -5.47 -14.12 -0.83
N GLU A 18 -4.35 -14.80 -0.54
CA GLU A 18 -3.80 -15.86 -1.38
C GLU A 18 -3.31 -17.05 -0.52
N PRO A 19 -3.28 -18.31 -1.06
CA PRO A 19 -3.09 -19.50 -0.25
C PRO A 19 -1.66 -19.73 0.24
N LEU A 20 -0.65 -19.12 -0.40
CA LEU A 20 0.75 -19.30 -0.01
C LEU A 20 1.08 -18.52 1.28
N GLY A 21 0.31 -17.48 1.60
CA GLY A 21 0.59 -16.57 2.68
C GLY A 21 1.90 -15.79 2.46
N ALA A 22 2.30 -15.63 1.21
CA ALA A 22 3.53 -14.95 0.80
C ALA A 22 3.30 -13.50 0.41
N ALA A 23 2.05 -13.10 0.13
CA ALA A 23 1.64 -11.75 -0.21
C ALA A 23 0.27 -11.41 0.42
N GLY A 24 -0.22 -10.19 0.18
CA GLY A 24 -1.55 -9.75 0.57
C GLY A 24 -1.84 -9.81 2.06
N MET A 25 -3.10 -10.03 2.42
CA MET A 25 -3.61 -9.97 3.80
C MET A 25 -2.78 -10.82 4.78
N GLN A 26 -2.39 -12.03 4.40
CA GLN A 26 -1.65 -12.92 5.29
C GLN A 26 -0.24 -12.41 5.60
N THR A 27 0.44 -11.89 4.59
CA THR A 27 1.77 -11.28 4.76
C THR A 27 1.68 -9.99 5.56
N ASP A 28 0.68 -9.16 5.27
CA ASP A 28 0.41 -7.93 6.02
C ASP A 28 0.22 -8.22 7.51
N ILE A 29 -0.65 -9.18 7.86
CA ILE A 29 -0.91 -9.56 9.25
C ILE A 29 0.36 -10.05 9.96
N LYS A 30 1.15 -10.90 9.30
CA LYS A 30 2.42 -11.40 9.84
C LYS A 30 3.40 -10.26 10.12
N CYS A 31 3.56 -9.35 9.17
CA CYS A 31 4.46 -8.20 9.29
C CYS A 31 4.02 -7.26 10.41
N ILE A 32 2.75 -6.85 10.42
CA ILE A 32 2.20 -5.95 11.45
C ILE A 32 2.37 -6.55 12.84
N THR A 33 2.06 -7.85 12.99
CA THR A 33 2.21 -8.55 14.27
C THR A 33 3.68 -8.60 14.71
N ALA A 34 4.59 -8.91 13.79
CA ALA A 34 6.04 -8.93 14.08
C ALA A 34 6.58 -7.54 14.46
N CYS A 35 6.01 -6.46 13.92
CA CYS A 35 6.36 -5.08 14.26
C CYS A 35 5.64 -4.54 15.51
N GLY A 36 4.89 -5.39 16.23
CA GLY A 36 4.21 -5.02 17.48
C GLY A 36 2.89 -4.27 17.29
N GLY A 37 2.26 -4.38 16.11
CA GLY A 37 0.92 -3.88 15.82
C GLY A 37 -0.18 -4.92 15.99
N TYR A 38 -1.43 -4.46 15.97
CA TYR A 38 -2.62 -5.29 15.88
C TYR A 38 -3.21 -5.15 14.48
N ALA A 39 -3.33 -6.26 13.76
CA ALA A 39 -3.84 -6.31 12.39
C ALA A 39 -5.31 -6.78 12.37
N ALA A 40 -6.15 -6.04 11.67
CA ALA A 40 -7.50 -6.45 11.27
C ALA A 40 -7.76 -5.95 9.86
N GLY A 41 -8.76 -6.49 9.15
CA GLY A 41 -9.00 -5.99 7.81
C GLY A 41 -10.19 -6.61 7.09
N ALA A 42 -10.53 -6.03 5.94
CA ALA A 42 -11.50 -6.50 4.98
C ALA A 42 -10.79 -7.11 3.76
N LEU A 43 -11.21 -8.31 3.37
CA LEU A 43 -10.71 -8.95 2.16
C LEU A 43 -11.39 -8.35 0.92
N THR A 44 -10.60 -8.04 -0.11
CA THR A 44 -11.10 -7.53 -1.40
C THR A 44 -11.35 -8.64 -2.40
N CYS A 45 -10.52 -9.66 -2.39
CA CYS A 45 -10.59 -10.82 -3.27
C CYS A 45 -9.87 -12.02 -2.64
N ILE A 46 -10.15 -13.19 -3.22
CA ILE A 46 -9.41 -14.42 -2.96
C ILE A 46 -8.73 -14.82 -4.27
N VAL A 47 -7.41 -15.01 -4.20
CA VAL A 47 -6.59 -15.37 -5.37
C VAL A 47 -6.26 -16.86 -5.28
N ASP A 48 -6.61 -17.61 -6.32
CA ASP A 48 -6.09 -18.98 -6.52
C ASP A 48 -4.76 -18.88 -7.27
N GLU A 49 -3.68 -19.08 -6.55
CA GLU A 49 -2.34 -19.08 -7.12
C GLU A 49 -1.44 -20.16 -6.51
N ASP A 50 -0.40 -20.48 -7.25
CA ASP A 50 0.74 -21.24 -6.78
C ASP A 50 2.04 -20.44 -7.01
N THR A 51 3.18 -21.00 -6.62
CA THR A 51 4.49 -20.31 -6.74
C THR A 51 4.86 -19.92 -8.17
N THR A 52 4.15 -20.47 -9.17
CA THR A 52 4.46 -20.28 -10.59
C THR A 52 3.49 -19.33 -11.29
N ARG A 53 2.22 -19.32 -10.93
CA ARG A 53 1.18 -18.54 -11.63
C ARG A 53 -0.03 -18.22 -10.77
N VAL A 54 -0.71 -17.12 -11.12
CA VAL A 54 -2.09 -16.83 -10.73
C VAL A 54 -3.00 -17.61 -11.66
N LYS A 55 -3.93 -18.39 -11.11
CA LYS A 55 -4.90 -19.21 -11.86
C LYS A 55 -6.24 -18.51 -11.99
N ASP A 56 -6.74 -17.92 -10.87
CA ASP A 56 -8.02 -17.23 -10.84
C ASP A 56 -8.05 -16.19 -9.72
N ILE A 57 -8.94 -15.21 -9.84
CA ILE A 57 -9.18 -14.17 -8.83
C ILE A 57 -10.68 -14.05 -8.61
N PHE A 58 -11.13 -14.43 -7.42
CA PHE A 58 -12.51 -14.28 -7.00
C PHE A 58 -12.70 -12.99 -6.22
N MET A 59 -13.40 -12.03 -6.82
CA MET A 59 -13.73 -10.76 -6.19
C MET A 59 -14.82 -10.92 -5.13
N LEU A 60 -14.61 -10.38 -3.95
CA LEU A 60 -15.68 -10.26 -2.98
C LEU A 60 -16.63 -9.11 -3.35
N PRO A 61 -17.94 -9.22 -3.01
CA PRO A 61 -18.90 -8.16 -3.31
C PRO A 61 -18.47 -6.82 -2.68
N VAL A 62 -18.36 -5.76 -3.49
CA VAL A 62 -17.95 -4.44 -3.03
C VAL A 62 -18.73 -3.96 -1.81
N PRO A 63 -20.08 -4.09 -1.77
CA PRO A 63 -20.87 -3.70 -0.60
C PRO A 63 -20.44 -4.41 0.69
N LEU A 64 -20.01 -5.68 0.62
CA LEU A 64 -19.52 -6.42 1.77
C LEU A 64 -18.20 -5.85 2.28
N VAL A 65 -17.25 -5.58 1.39
CA VAL A 65 -15.93 -5.02 1.74
C VAL A 65 -16.11 -3.65 2.40
N LEU A 66 -16.94 -2.79 1.81
CA LEU A 66 -17.24 -1.46 2.34
C LEU A 66 -17.94 -1.55 3.70
N SER A 67 -18.92 -2.45 3.86
CA SER A 67 -19.63 -2.66 5.13
C SER A 67 -18.68 -3.11 6.24
N GLN A 68 -17.80 -4.08 5.98
CA GLN A 68 -16.77 -4.52 6.94
C GLN A 68 -15.84 -3.38 7.35
N THR A 69 -15.43 -2.55 6.38
CA THR A 69 -14.58 -1.39 6.61
C THR A 69 -15.27 -0.38 7.54
N VAL A 70 -16.50 -0.02 7.26
CA VAL A 70 -17.30 0.90 8.10
C VAL A 70 -17.49 0.33 9.49
N SER A 71 -17.92 -0.94 9.58
CA SER A 71 -18.19 -1.59 10.87
C SER A 71 -16.97 -1.59 11.78
N PHE A 72 -15.79 -1.91 11.26
CA PHE A 72 -14.57 -1.90 12.06
C PHE A 72 -14.15 -0.49 12.45
N LEU A 73 -14.15 0.45 11.50
CA LEU A 73 -13.69 1.81 11.78
C LEU A 73 -14.60 2.56 12.75
N ASP A 74 -15.91 2.31 12.70
CA ASP A 74 -16.88 2.96 13.58
C ASP A 74 -16.91 2.33 14.99
N ASP A 75 -16.69 1.02 15.14
CA ASP A 75 -16.73 0.32 16.41
C ASP A 75 -15.38 0.25 17.12
N VAL A 76 -14.36 -0.30 16.44
CA VAL A 76 -13.03 -0.56 17.00
C VAL A 76 -12.07 0.60 16.75
N GLY A 77 -12.17 1.22 15.58
CA GLY A 77 -11.26 2.24 15.08
C GLY A 77 -9.89 1.68 14.69
N ALA A 78 -9.09 2.49 14.00
CA ALA A 78 -7.72 2.18 13.63
C ALA A 78 -6.78 3.33 13.94
N ASN A 79 -5.47 3.06 13.99
CA ASN A 79 -4.43 4.07 14.13
C ASN A 79 -3.72 4.35 12.79
N CYS A 80 -3.84 3.41 11.84
CA CYS A 80 -3.40 3.56 10.45
C CYS A 80 -4.24 2.64 9.55
N ILE A 81 -4.40 3.02 8.29
CA ILE A 81 -5.00 2.17 7.26
C ILE A 81 -3.91 1.82 6.24
N LYS A 82 -3.87 0.55 5.82
CA LYS A 82 -3.05 0.10 4.69
C LYS A 82 -3.96 -0.52 3.64
N THR A 83 -3.84 -0.07 2.39
CA THR A 83 -4.47 -0.75 1.26
C THR A 83 -3.42 -1.55 0.48
N GLY A 84 -3.81 -2.74 0.04
CA GLY A 84 -3.10 -3.52 -0.97
C GLY A 84 -3.93 -3.58 -2.26
N MET A 85 -4.11 -4.78 -2.81
CA MET A 85 -4.87 -5.01 -4.03
C MET A 85 -6.35 -4.67 -3.87
N LEU A 86 -6.83 -3.62 -4.55
CA LEU A 86 -8.24 -3.18 -4.52
C LEU A 86 -9.03 -3.65 -5.74
N TYR A 87 -8.36 -3.94 -6.84
CA TYR A 87 -8.85 -4.56 -8.07
C TYR A 87 -9.83 -3.72 -8.91
N SER A 88 -10.84 -3.03 -8.34
CA SER A 88 -11.89 -2.37 -9.13
C SER A 88 -12.05 -0.89 -8.81
N LYS A 89 -12.46 -0.12 -9.83
CA LYS A 89 -12.84 1.29 -9.71
C LYS A 89 -13.90 1.49 -8.63
N GLU A 90 -14.97 0.69 -8.65
CA GLU A 90 -16.08 0.80 -7.69
C GLU A 90 -15.61 0.67 -6.23
N LEU A 91 -14.70 -0.28 -5.96
CA LEU A 91 -14.17 -0.44 -4.62
C LEU A 91 -13.30 0.74 -4.20
N ILE A 92 -12.44 1.24 -5.09
CA ILE A 92 -11.57 2.39 -4.84
C ILE A 92 -12.39 3.63 -4.50
N GLU A 93 -13.42 3.92 -5.29
CA GLU A 93 -14.29 5.08 -5.07
C GLU A 93 -15.10 4.95 -3.78
N GLY A 94 -15.70 3.78 -3.53
CA GLY A 94 -16.43 3.53 -2.29
C GLY A 94 -15.56 3.61 -1.04
N LEU A 95 -14.32 3.10 -1.10
CA LEU A 95 -13.36 3.25 -0.01
C LEU A 95 -12.99 4.71 0.21
N ALA A 96 -12.75 5.48 -0.84
CA ALA A 96 -12.42 6.89 -0.72
C ALA A 96 -13.51 7.67 0.02
N GLU A 97 -14.80 7.38 -0.25
CA GLU A 97 -15.92 8.00 0.49
C GLU A 97 -15.85 7.70 1.99
N ILE A 98 -15.54 6.45 2.37
CA ILE A 98 -15.40 6.05 3.77
C ILE A 98 -14.19 6.75 4.40
N LEU A 99 -13.04 6.73 3.73
CA LEU A 99 -11.77 7.21 4.26
C LEU A 99 -11.72 8.74 4.43
N ARG A 100 -12.53 9.50 3.69
CA ARG A 100 -12.73 10.94 3.91
C ARG A 100 -13.28 11.28 5.29
N ARG A 101 -14.00 10.35 5.93
CA ARG A 101 -14.51 10.53 7.30
C ARG A 101 -13.39 10.55 8.37
N PHE A 102 -12.19 10.12 8.00
CA PHE A 102 -11.05 9.97 8.90
C PHE A 102 -9.81 10.74 8.37
N PRO A 103 -9.87 12.08 8.28
CA PRO A 103 -8.81 12.87 7.63
C PRO A 103 -7.45 12.75 8.34
N ASP A 104 -7.44 12.71 9.67
CA ASP A 104 -6.22 12.70 10.48
C ASP A 104 -5.58 11.31 10.65
N MET A 105 -6.28 10.26 10.22
CA MET A 105 -5.77 8.89 10.30
C MET A 105 -4.77 8.64 9.17
N PRO A 106 -3.51 8.25 9.47
CA PRO A 106 -2.53 7.91 8.45
C PRO A 106 -3.04 6.80 7.50
N LYS A 107 -2.74 6.96 6.22
CA LYS A 107 -3.13 6.01 5.16
C LYS A 107 -1.94 5.70 4.28
N VAL A 108 -1.50 4.45 4.32
CA VAL A 108 -0.46 3.91 3.43
C VAL A 108 -1.17 3.20 2.27
N ILE A 109 -1.07 3.78 1.09
CA ILE A 109 -1.71 3.25 -0.12
C ILE A 109 -0.64 2.56 -0.97
N ASP A 110 -0.67 1.23 -0.97
CA ASP A 110 0.14 0.43 -1.89
C ASP A 110 -0.68 0.19 -3.16
N PRO A 111 -0.36 0.86 -4.27
CA PRO A 111 -1.18 0.83 -5.48
C PRO A 111 -0.87 -0.42 -6.31
N VAL A 112 -1.26 -1.59 -5.81
CA VAL A 112 -1.00 -2.88 -6.46
C VAL A 112 -1.71 -2.95 -7.82
N MET A 113 -0.96 -2.68 -8.89
CA MET A 113 -1.46 -2.68 -10.28
C MET A 113 -0.97 -3.87 -11.07
N VAL A 114 0.21 -4.38 -10.71
CA VAL A 114 0.86 -5.51 -11.39
C VAL A 114 1.45 -6.45 -10.33
N ASN A 115 1.41 -7.76 -10.60
CA ASN A 115 2.09 -8.70 -9.71
C ASN A 115 3.61 -8.71 -9.97
N SER A 116 4.36 -9.44 -9.14
CA SER A 116 5.82 -9.58 -9.25
C SER A 116 6.28 -10.17 -10.60
N LYS A 117 5.39 -10.83 -11.35
CA LYS A 117 5.64 -11.39 -12.68
C LYS A 117 5.21 -10.45 -13.82
N GLY A 118 4.67 -9.26 -13.48
CA GLY A 118 4.24 -8.25 -14.44
C GLY A 118 2.87 -8.50 -15.05
N VAL A 119 2.08 -9.38 -14.50
CA VAL A 119 0.68 -9.56 -14.88
C VAL A 119 -0.12 -8.38 -14.35
N GLN A 120 -0.88 -7.73 -15.22
CA GLN A 120 -1.77 -6.63 -14.83
C GLN A 120 -2.91 -7.16 -13.97
N LEU A 121 -3.02 -6.62 -12.77
CA LEU A 121 -4.04 -6.97 -11.79
C LEU A 121 -5.15 -5.90 -11.71
N LEU A 122 -4.88 -4.69 -12.16
CA LEU A 122 -5.79 -3.57 -12.11
C LEU A 122 -6.19 -3.16 -13.52
N LYS A 123 -7.48 -2.88 -13.72
CA LYS A 123 -7.97 -2.31 -14.98
C LYS A 123 -7.53 -0.86 -15.12
N GLU A 124 -7.29 -0.40 -16.36
CA GLU A 124 -6.82 0.95 -16.66
C GLU A 124 -7.74 2.03 -16.07
N GLU A 125 -9.05 1.85 -16.17
CA GLU A 125 -10.07 2.76 -15.59
C GLU A 125 -9.95 2.93 -14.07
N ALA A 126 -9.42 1.94 -13.37
CA ALA A 126 -9.21 1.97 -11.92
C ALA A 126 -7.94 2.74 -11.54
N VAL A 127 -6.96 2.90 -12.44
CA VAL A 127 -5.77 3.75 -12.22
C VAL A 127 -6.18 5.20 -12.02
N GLU A 128 -7.10 5.71 -12.85
CA GLU A 128 -7.60 7.09 -12.70
C GLU A 128 -8.40 7.28 -11.41
N SER A 129 -9.08 6.24 -10.92
CA SER A 129 -9.76 6.31 -9.62
C SER A 129 -8.79 6.37 -8.43
N TYR A 130 -7.63 5.71 -8.51
CA TYR A 130 -6.56 5.92 -7.53
C TYR A 130 -6.13 7.39 -7.48
N LYS A 131 -5.81 7.98 -8.64
CA LYS A 131 -5.31 9.35 -8.77
C LYS A 131 -6.32 10.38 -8.27
N SER A 132 -7.60 10.23 -8.67
CA SER A 132 -8.62 11.24 -8.41
C SER A 132 -9.32 11.10 -7.06
N HIS A 133 -9.38 9.90 -6.49
CA HIS A 133 -10.18 9.66 -5.29
C HIS A 133 -9.36 9.21 -4.08
N LEU A 134 -8.36 8.32 -4.25
CA LEU A 134 -7.70 7.69 -3.13
C LEU A 134 -6.36 8.37 -2.77
N PHE A 135 -5.54 8.74 -3.75
CA PHE A 135 -4.25 9.40 -3.49
C PHE A 135 -4.39 10.75 -2.79
N PRO A 136 -5.41 11.58 -3.04
CA PRO A 136 -5.62 12.81 -2.26
C PRO A 136 -5.83 12.58 -0.76
N LEU A 137 -6.16 11.35 -0.35
CA LEU A 137 -6.35 10.97 1.05
C LEU A 137 -5.11 10.28 1.64
N ALA A 138 -4.12 9.94 0.83
CA ALA A 138 -2.96 9.19 1.25
C ALA A 138 -1.98 10.03 2.08
N THR A 139 -1.44 9.45 3.14
CA THR A 139 -0.23 9.95 3.81
C THR A 139 1.01 9.59 2.99
N LEU A 140 1.02 8.36 2.48
CA LEU A 140 2.10 7.81 1.67
C LEU A 140 1.55 6.89 0.60
N ILE A 141 2.06 7.02 -0.63
CA ILE A 141 1.90 6.00 -1.67
C ILE A 141 3.23 5.25 -1.87
N THR A 142 3.14 3.93 -2.11
CA THR A 142 4.33 3.06 -2.16
C THR A 142 4.45 2.30 -3.50
N PRO A 143 4.38 2.96 -4.66
CA PRO A 143 4.49 2.27 -5.93
C PRO A 143 5.89 1.66 -6.11
N ASN A 144 5.96 0.47 -6.74
CA ASN A 144 7.21 0.00 -7.32
C ASN A 144 7.51 0.76 -8.62
N LYS A 145 8.70 0.55 -9.21
CA LYS A 145 9.11 1.20 -10.45
C LYS A 145 8.04 1.12 -11.55
N ARG A 146 7.49 -0.06 -11.79
CA ARG A 146 6.53 -0.30 -12.85
C ARG A 146 5.19 0.40 -12.61
N GLU A 147 4.73 0.38 -11.38
CA GLU A 147 3.52 1.10 -10.95
C GLU A 147 3.72 2.62 -11.06
N ALA A 148 4.89 3.13 -10.67
CA ALA A 148 5.24 4.54 -10.85
C ALA A 148 5.23 4.94 -12.34
N GLU A 149 5.76 4.12 -13.22
CA GLU A 149 5.74 4.35 -14.67
C GLU A 149 4.32 4.31 -15.25
N ILE A 150 3.45 3.42 -14.75
CA ILE A 150 2.03 3.42 -15.12
C ILE A 150 1.34 4.71 -14.66
N LEU A 151 1.60 5.15 -13.43
CA LEU A 151 1.03 6.39 -12.89
C LEU A 151 1.47 7.63 -13.66
N LEU A 152 2.72 7.68 -14.10
CA LEU A 152 3.29 8.77 -14.91
C LEU A 152 2.91 8.68 -16.39
N GLY A 153 2.50 7.50 -16.89
CA GLY A 153 2.28 7.25 -18.33
C GLY A 153 3.58 7.23 -19.16
N ARG A 154 4.73 7.13 -18.50
CA ARG A 154 6.07 7.10 -19.12
C ARG A 154 7.09 6.44 -18.22
N SER A 155 8.25 6.08 -18.76
CA SER A 155 9.37 5.56 -17.96
C SER A 155 9.91 6.61 -16.99
N LEU A 156 10.43 6.14 -15.85
CA LEU A 156 11.13 6.97 -14.87
C LEU A 156 12.38 7.59 -15.49
N ASN A 157 12.60 8.87 -15.20
CA ASN A 157 13.80 9.59 -15.61
C ASN A 157 14.90 9.47 -14.55
N SER A 158 15.80 8.52 -14.72
CA SER A 158 16.91 8.30 -13.77
C SER A 158 17.88 9.49 -13.65
N ALA A 159 17.93 10.39 -14.65
CA ALA A 159 18.74 11.60 -14.61
C ALA A 159 18.08 12.73 -13.78
N ASP A 160 16.75 12.70 -13.62
CA ASP A 160 15.99 13.68 -12.83
C ASP A 160 14.82 12.99 -12.12
N ILE A 161 15.14 12.05 -11.25
CA ILE A 161 14.15 11.29 -10.49
C ILE A 161 13.29 12.18 -9.58
N LEU A 162 13.85 13.29 -9.09
CA LEU A 162 13.13 14.21 -8.23
C LEU A 162 11.95 14.88 -8.96
N SER A 163 12.07 15.15 -10.25
CA SER A 163 10.95 15.67 -11.06
C SER A 163 9.83 14.65 -11.15
N ASP A 164 10.16 13.36 -11.36
CA ASP A 164 9.17 12.28 -11.38
C ASP A 164 8.46 12.11 -10.02
N LEU A 165 9.21 12.17 -8.92
CA LEU A 165 8.63 12.10 -7.59
C LEU A 165 7.70 13.28 -7.29
N LYS A 166 8.06 14.50 -7.71
CA LYS A 166 7.18 15.67 -7.59
C LYS A 166 5.88 15.50 -8.37
N GLU A 167 5.94 14.93 -9.56
CA GLU A 167 4.74 14.61 -10.34
C GLU A 167 3.87 13.56 -9.64
N LEU A 168 4.47 12.52 -9.05
CA LEU A 168 3.77 11.50 -8.27
C LEU A 168 3.17 12.02 -6.95
N THR A 169 3.56 13.20 -6.50
CA THR A 169 3.02 13.83 -5.27
C THR A 169 2.05 14.99 -5.55
N GLN A 170 1.64 15.18 -6.81
CA GLN A 170 0.71 16.25 -7.19
C GLN A 170 -0.64 16.21 -6.47
N TRP A 171 -1.00 15.09 -5.88
CA TRP A 171 -2.23 14.91 -5.10
C TRP A 171 -2.07 15.29 -3.61
N GLY A 172 -0.90 15.75 -3.17
CA GLY A 172 -0.62 16.18 -1.81
C GLY A 172 -0.05 15.10 -0.87
N ASN A 173 0.12 13.87 -1.35
CA ASN A 173 0.69 12.74 -0.61
C ASN A 173 2.22 12.75 -0.66
N ALA A 174 2.87 12.05 0.28
CA ALA A 174 4.26 11.62 0.10
C ALA A 174 4.35 10.37 -0.78
N VAL A 175 5.50 10.14 -1.38
CA VAL A 175 5.76 8.96 -2.22
C VAL A 175 7.07 8.30 -1.87
N ILE A 176 7.10 6.96 -1.90
CA ILE A 176 8.33 6.18 -2.00
C ILE A 176 8.22 5.23 -3.18
N VAL A 177 9.09 5.40 -4.18
CA VAL A 177 9.18 4.50 -5.33
C VAL A 177 10.16 3.40 -5.01
N LYS A 178 9.65 2.18 -4.88
CA LYS A 178 10.42 0.98 -4.54
C LYS A 178 11.18 0.46 -5.77
N SER A 179 12.45 0.06 -5.57
CA SER A 179 13.28 -0.56 -6.61
C SER A 179 13.31 0.22 -7.92
N ALA A 180 13.40 1.55 -7.81
CA ALA A 180 13.37 2.45 -8.96
C ALA A 180 14.63 2.31 -9.83
N ASP A 181 15.77 2.00 -9.20
CA ASP A 181 17.00 1.63 -9.88
C ASP A 181 17.46 0.24 -9.42
N PHE A 182 17.85 -0.60 -10.38
CA PHE A 182 18.11 -2.01 -10.16
C PHE A 182 19.34 -2.47 -10.95
N GLN A 183 20.51 -2.32 -10.31
CA GLN A 183 21.80 -2.76 -10.85
C GLN A 183 22.53 -3.63 -9.77
N GLU A 184 23.75 -3.28 -9.40
CA GLU A 184 24.44 -3.88 -8.26
C GLU A 184 23.80 -3.50 -6.93
N THR A 185 23.09 -2.37 -6.89
CA THR A 185 22.29 -1.89 -5.75
C THR A 185 20.85 -1.73 -6.15
N VAL A 186 19.96 -1.97 -5.18
CA VAL A 186 18.54 -1.60 -5.29
C VAL A 186 18.36 -0.26 -4.62
N THR A 187 17.71 0.67 -5.29
CA THR A 187 17.51 2.04 -4.80
C THR A 187 16.03 2.37 -4.74
N ASP A 188 15.57 2.81 -3.56
CA ASP A 188 14.26 3.38 -3.35
C ASP A 188 14.41 4.90 -3.20
N TYR A 189 13.45 5.65 -3.77
CA TYR A 189 13.44 7.11 -3.71
C TYR A 189 12.19 7.62 -3.02
N TYR A 190 12.39 8.41 -1.98
CA TYR A 190 11.34 9.04 -1.20
C TYR A 190 11.28 10.54 -1.43
N TYR A 191 10.07 11.08 -1.49
CA TYR A 191 9.82 12.52 -1.50
C TYR A 191 8.55 12.86 -0.73
N ASN A 192 8.64 13.88 0.11
CA ASN A 192 7.51 14.45 0.84
C ASN A 192 7.33 15.93 0.44
N PRO A 193 6.26 16.30 -0.28
CA PRO A 193 6.04 17.67 -0.72
C PRO A 193 5.75 18.63 0.43
N ALA A 194 5.20 18.16 1.57
CA ALA A 194 4.88 19.00 2.70
C ALA A 194 6.12 19.52 3.42
N SER A 195 7.19 18.71 3.51
CA SER A 195 8.48 19.09 4.11
C SER A 195 9.54 19.49 3.08
N GLY A 196 9.34 19.13 1.80
CA GLY A 196 10.36 19.22 0.75
C GLY A 196 11.47 18.19 0.88
N GLU A 197 11.31 17.20 1.76
CA GLU A 197 12.32 16.20 2.06
C GLU A 197 12.44 15.17 0.93
N PHE A 198 13.68 14.98 0.47
CA PHE A 198 14.05 13.95 -0.50
C PHE A 198 15.10 13.02 0.13
N LYS A 199 14.84 11.72 0.09
CA LYS A 199 15.77 10.68 0.57
C LYS A 199 15.98 9.59 -0.47
N THR A 200 17.15 8.99 -0.40
CA THR A 200 17.54 7.83 -1.22
C THR A 200 17.96 6.71 -0.31
N TYR A 201 17.32 5.55 -0.45
CA TYR A 201 17.64 4.33 0.30
C TYR A 201 18.31 3.34 -0.63
N ARG A 202 19.56 3.00 -0.36
CA ARG A 202 20.36 2.07 -1.16
C ARG A 202 20.70 0.82 -0.37
N LYS A 203 20.44 -0.33 -0.97
CA LYS A 203 20.76 -1.66 -0.44
C LYS A 203 21.50 -2.48 -1.49
N ALA A 204 22.38 -3.37 -1.04
CA ALA A 204 22.96 -4.36 -1.95
C ALA A 204 21.86 -5.22 -2.56
N HIS A 205 21.97 -5.51 -3.85
CA HIS A 205 21.04 -6.40 -4.53
C HIS A 205 21.20 -7.84 -4.01
N ILE A 206 20.11 -8.41 -3.51
CA ILE A 206 20.05 -9.81 -3.13
C ILE A 206 19.51 -10.60 -4.31
N VAL A 207 20.34 -11.46 -4.90
CA VAL A 207 19.92 -12.33 -6.00
C VAL A 207 19.00 -13.44 -5.45
N THR A 208 17.71 -13.32 -5.71
CA THR A 208 16.69 -14.26 -5.25
C THR A 208 15.50 -14.28 -6.19
N THR A 209 14.80 -15.44 -6.25
CA THR A 209 13.51 -15.59 -6.91
C THR A 209 12.33 -15.40 -5.92
N ASN A 210 12.60 -15.32 -4.61
CA ASN A 210 11.60 -15.20 -3.56
C ASN A 210 11.28 -13.72 -3.28
N VAL A 211 10.57 -13.09 -4.21
CA VAL A 211 10.24 -11.66 -4.14
C VAL A 211 8.77 -11.36 -3.84
N ASN A 212 7.91 -12.40 -3.84
CA ASN A 212 6.49 -12.23 -3.54
C ASN A 212 6.28 -11.64 -2.14
N GLY A 213 5.41 -10.62 -2.05
CA GLY A 213 5.04 -9.96 -0.81
C GLY A 213 6.10 -9.03 -0.21
N SER A 214 7.27 -8.84 -0.85
CA SER A 214 8.27 -7.88 -0.35
C SER A 214 7.70 -6.45 -0.26
N GLY A 215 6.85 -6.06 -1.22
CA GLY A 215 6.12 -4.79 -1.20
C GLY A 215 5.10 -4.71 -0.07
N ASP A 216 4.39 -5.82 0.20
CA ASP A 216 3.43 -5.92 1.30
C ASP A 216 4.13 -5.78 2.66
N VAL A 217 5.24 -6.49 2.87
CA VAL A 217 6.05 -6.37 4.09
C VAL A 217 6.51 -4.92 4.29
N PHE A 218 7.02 -4.27 3.24
CA PHE A 218 7.50 -2.91 3.31
C PHE A 218 6.40 -1.92 3.70
N SER A 219 5.28 -1.93 2.97
CA SER A 219 4.16 -1.01 3.23
C SER A 219 3.47 -1.28 4.59
N SER A 220 3.41 -2.54 5.02
CA SER A 220 2.83 -2.93 6.33
C SER A 220 3.72 -2.56 7.50
N ALA A 221 5.05 -2.66 7.37
CA ALA A 221 5.98 -2.17 8.39
C ALA A 221 5.80 -0.66 8.60
N ILE A 222 5.80 0.12 7.52
CA ILE A 222 5.57 1.57 7.59
C ILE A 222 4.22 1.89 8.24
N ALA A 223 3.15 1.23 7.81
CA ALA A 223 1.81 1.41 8.39
C ALA A 223 1.80 1.11 9.90
N THR A 224 2.56 0.09 10.33
CA THR A 224 2.66 -0.26 11.74
C THR A 224 3.40 0.80 12.56
N PHE A 225 4.52 1.32 12.06
CA PHE A 225 5.26 2.36 12.75
C PHE A 225 4.47 3.68 12.81
N LEU A 226 3.74 4.04 11.74
CA LEU A 226 2.78 5.16 11.78
C LEU A 226 1.68 4.94 12.81
N ALA A 227 1.11 3.72 12.89
CA ALA A 227 0.10 3.38 13.90
C ALA A 227 0.65 3.46 15.33
N ARG A 228 1.96 3.27 15.52
CA ARG A 228 2.68 3.43 16.79
C ARG A 228 3.01 4.89 17.11
N GLY A 229 2.72 5.84 16.22
CA GLY A 229 2.94 7.28 16.42
C GLY A 229 4.28 7.81 15.94
N TYR A 230 5.05 7.04 15.19
CA TYR A 230 6.29 7.53 14.55
C TYR A 230 5.96 8.54 13.46
N GLN A 231 6.84 9.51 13.25
CA GLN A 231 6.75 10.42 12.11
C GLN A 231 7.01 9.64 10.80
N LEU A 232 6.49 10.16 9.68
CA LEU A 232 6.54 9.43 8.41
C LEU A 232 7.95 9.00 8.00
N THR A 233 8.92 9.89 8.11
CA THR A 233 10.31 9.59 7.74
C THR A 233 10.93 8.53 8.66
N GLU A 234 10.66 8.62 9.98
CA GLU A 234 11.09 7.61 10.95
C GLU A 234 10.46 6.24 10.73
N ALA A 235 9.20 6.24 10.25
CA ALA A 235 8.49 5.00 9.92
C ALA A 235 9.02 4.32 8.66
N ILE A 236 9.69 5.07 7.78
CA ILE A 236 10.32 4.57 6.55
C ILE A 236 11.76 4.10 6.82
N ASP A 237 12.52 4.80 7.70
CA ASP A 237 13.90 4.51 8.09
C ASP A 237 13.99 3.18 8.86
#